data_eeeaa17800620a38199e4a98ce08d480
#
_entry.id   eeeaa17800620a38199e4a98ce08d480
#
_cell.length_a   1.000
_cell.length_b   1.000
_cell.length_c   1.000
_cell.angle_alpha   90.00
_cell.angle_beta   90.00
_cell.angle_gamma   90.00
#
_symmetry.space_group_name_H-M   'P 1'
#
loop_
_entity.id
_entity.type
_entity.pdbx_description
1 polymer ?
#
loop_
_entity_poly.entity_id
_entity_poly.type
_entity_poly.pdbx_seq_one_letter_code
_entity_poly.pdbx_strand_id
1 'polypeptide(L)'
;MNIKQIKYFVSVANRGSLSSAAREHGISVQAVSKSMADLESEFGENLFDRSHQGIELTPLGKAFLEKAAEVDSSFRELELISESCDEKPVKLRLFLVAPAF
;
A
#
# COMPACT_ATOMS: atom_id res chain seq x y z
N MET A 1 8.18 -9.56 0.30
CA MET A 1 7.19 -8.47 0.19
C MET A 1 5.81 -9.01 0.57
N ASN A 2 5.05 -8.23 1.31
CA ASN A 2 3.71 -8.64 1.70
C ASN A 2 2.77 -7.44 1.56
N ILE A 3 1.47 -7.70 1.74
CA ILE A 3 0.47 -6.65 1.51
C ILE A 3 0.60 -5.50 2.50
N LYS A 4 1.02 -5.77 3.73
CA LYS A 4 1.19 -4.70 4.70
C LYS A 4 2.29 -3.73 4.26
N GLN A 5 3.39 -4.26 3.76
CA GLN A 5 4.47 -3.42 3.25
C GLN A 5 4.00 -2.56 2.08
N ILE A 6 3.19 -3.16 1.20
CA ILE A 6 2.64 -2.43 0.06
C ILE A 6 1.73 -1.30 0.54
N LYS A 7 0.84 -1.59 1.48
CA LYS A 7 -0.06 -0.58 2.02
C LYS A 7 0.68 0.55 2.71
N TYR A 8 1.71 0.21 3.49
CA TYR A 8 2.52 1.22 4.16
C TYR A 8 3.25 2.08 3.14
N PHE A 9 3.81 1.45 2.11
CA PHE A 9 4.51 2.19 1.07
C PHE A 9 3.60 3.19 0.37
N VAL A 10 2.41 2.76 -0.03
CA VAL A 10 1.45 3.63 -0.69
C VAL A 10 1.09 4.81 0.22
N SER A 11 0.90 4.53 1.50
CA SER A 11 0.56 5.56 2.47
C SER A 11 1.70 6.57 2.63
N VAL A 12 2.94 6.09 2.77
CA VAL A 12 4.10 6.98 2.90
C VAL A 12 4.26 7.84 1.66
N ALA A 13 4.12 7.22 0.49
CA ALA A 13 4.27 7.94 -0.78
C ALA A 13 3.21 9.03 -0.94
N ASN A 14 1.96 8.70 -0.63
CA ASN A 14 0.86 9.65 -0.79
C ASN A 14 0.88 10.77 0.23
N ARG A 15 1.30 10.47 1.45
CA ARG A 15 1.30 11.45 2.54
C ARG A 15 2.61 12.21 2.64
N GLY A 16 3.67 11.66 2.05
CA GLY A 16 4.98 12.31 2.09
C GLY A 16 5.63 12.31 3.47
N SER A 17 5.21 11.40 4.34
CA SER A 17 5.67 11.39 5.73
C SER A 17 5.50 10.01 6.34
N LEU A 18 6.56 9.54 7.01
CA LEU A 18 6.49 8.30 7.76
C LEU A 18 5.54 8.42 8.93
N SER A 19 5.55 9.58 9.60
CA SER A 19 4.70 9.82 10.76
C SER A 19 3.23 9.76 10.40
N SER A 20 2.85 10.40 9.29
CA SER A 20 1.46 10.40 8.84
C SER A 20 1.00 9.01 8.48
N ALA A 21 1.86 8.24 7.81
CA ALA A 21 1.54 6.87 7.43
C ALA A 21 1.36 6.00 8.67
N ALA A 22 2.25 6.17 9.65
CA ALA A 22 2.16 5.41 10.90
C ALA A 22 0.84 5.71 11.60
N ARG A 23 0.46 6.96 11.62
CA ARG A 23 -0.80 7.37 12.26
C ARG A 23 -1.99 6.76 11.54
N GLU A 24 -1.95 6.77 10.22
CA GLU A 24 -3.04 6.20 9.43
C GLU A 24 -3.24 4.72 9.73
N HIS A 25 -2.14 3.99 9.90
CA HIS A 25 -2.22 2.55 10.12
C HIS A 25 -2.20 2.14 11.58
N GLY A 26 -2.13 3.12 12.50
CA GLY A 26 -2.16 2.83 13.94
C GLY A 26 -0.95 2.06 14.43
N ILE A 27 0.23 2.33 13.85
CA ILE A 27 1.46 1.67 14.25
C ILE A 27 2.53 2.74 14.52
N SER A 28 3.68 2.31 15.03
CA SER A 28 4.76 3.24 15.34
C SER A 28 5.50 3.67 14.07
N VAL A 29 6.15 4.83 14.16
CA VAL A 29 6.99 5.32 13.06
C VAL A 29 8.11 4.33 12.79
N GLN A 30 8.67 3.74 13.87
CA GLN A 30 9.73 2.77 13.73
C GLN A 30 9.28 1.54 12.94
N ALA A 31 8.04 1.12 13.15
CA ALA A 31 7.49 -0.03 12.44
C ALA A 31 7.37 0.26 10.94
N VAL A 32 6.88 1.46 10.59
CA VAL A 32 6.80 1.85 9.19
C VAL A 32 8.20 1.94 8.59
N SER A 33 9.11 2.57 9.30
CA SER A 33 10.47 2.76 8.83
C SER A 33 11.15 1.42 8.57
N LYS A 34 10.99 0.47 9.49
CA LYS A 34 11.56 -0.86 9.31
C LYS A 34 10.96 -1.57 8.12
N SER A 35 9.65 -1.44 7.95
CA SER A 35 8.96 -2.06 6.83
C SER A 35 9.48 -1.52 5.51
N MET A 36 9.72 -0.21 5.44
CA MET A 36 10.26 0.40 4.23
C MET A 36 11.70 -0.03 3.97
N ALA A 37 12.50 -0.12 5.02
CA ALA A 37 13.87 -0.58 4.89
C ALA A 37 13.93 -2.04 4.40
N ASP A 38 13.05 -2.88 4.92
CA ASP A 38 12.98 -4.28 4.49
C ASP A 38 12.60 -4.36 3.01
N LEU A 39 11.67 -3.51 2.60
CA LEU A 39 11.22 -3.49 1.21
C LEU A 39 12.35 -3.03 0.29
N GLU A 40 13.05 -1.97 0.67
CA GLU A 40 14.19 -1.49 -0.11
C GLU A 40 15.29 -2.53 -0.19
N SER A 41 15.51 -3.26 0.91
CA SER A 41 16.50 -4.32 0.95
C SER A 41 16.16 -5.43 -0.04
N GLU A 42 14.90 -5.72 -0.18
CA GLU A 42 14.45 -6.75 -1.12
C GLU A 42 14.77 -6.38 -2.57
N PHE A 43 14.65 -5.10 -2.90
CA PHE A 43 14.97 -4.62 -4.25
C PHE A 43 16.45 -4.33 -4.45
N GLY A 44 17.19 -4.17 -3.36
CA GLY A 44 18.59 -3.79 -3.44
C GLY A 44 18.81 -2.35 -3.85
N GLU A 45 17.76 -1.53 -3.82
CA GLU A 45 17.82 -0.11 -4.16
C GLU A 45 16.83 0.66 -3.31
N ASN A 46 17.07 1.96 -3.20
CA ASN A 46 16.18 2.82 -2.44
C ASN A 46 14.91 3.15 -3.23
N LEU A 47 13.81 3.15 -2.52
CA LEU A 47 12.52 3.58 -3.07
C LEU A 47 12.27 5.04 -2.74
N PHE A 48 12.89 5.53 -1.67
CA PHE A 48 12.73 6.90 -1.20
C PHE A 48 14.07 7.60 -1.16
N ASP A 49 14.05 8.88 -1.53
CA ASP A 49 15.20 9.76 -1.42
C ASP A 49 14.98 10.64 -0.20
N ARG A 50 15.88 10.50 0.77
CA ARG A 50 15.78 11.24 2.04
C ARG A 50 16.88 12.28 2.18
N SER A 51 17.55 12.61 1.10
CA SER A 51 18.65 13.57 1.13
C SER A 51 18.18 15.02 1.30
N HIS A 52 16.89 15.26 1.07
CA HIS A 52 16.29 16.58 1.25
C HIS A 52 15.32 16.54 2.42
N GLN A 53 14.76 17.68 2.75
CA GLN A 53 13.72 17.73 3.76
C GLN A 53 12.51 16.98 3.20
N GLY A 54 12.00 16.04 3.99
CA GLY A 54 10.86 15.26 3.59
C GLY A 54 11.28 14.03 2.79
N ILE A 55 10.29 13.36 2.26
CA ILE A 55 10.50 12.11 1.55
C ILE A 55 10.03 12.26 0.12
N GLU A 56 10.93 11.93 -0.81
CA GLU A 56 10.60 11.92 -2.23
C GLU A 56 10.84 10.53 -2.78
N LEU A 57 10.15 10.19 -3.85
CA LEU A 57 10.32 8.89 -4.48
C LEU A 57 11.50 8.92 -5.45
N THR A 58 12.29 7.85 -5.44
CA THR A 58 13.29 7.63 -6.46
C THR A 58 12.57 7.19 -7.73
N PRO A 59 13.26 7.14 -8.89
CA PRO A 59 12.64 6.60 -10.10
C PRO A 59 12.07 5.20 -9.89
N LEU A 60 12.79 4.35 -9.15
CA LEU A 60 12.29 3.03 -8.84
C LEU A 60 11.05 3.12 -7.96
N GLY A 61 11.07 4.03 -6.99
CA GLY A 61 9.91 4.24 -6.12
C GLY A 61 8.68 4.67 -6.90
N LYS A 62 8.86 5.50 -7.90
CA LYS A 62 7.73 5.95 -8.73
C LYS A 62 7.14 4.80 -9.52
N ALA A 63 8.00 3.98 -10.12
CA ALA A 63 7.54 2.82 -10.86
C ALA A 63 6.83 1.83 -9.94
N PHE A 64 7.40 1.63 -8.76
CA PHE A 64 6.81 0.72 -7.79
C PHE A 64 5.44 1.23 -7.32
N LEU A 65 5.33 2.54 -7.11
CA LEU A 65 4.07 3.12 -6.64
C LEU A 65 2.93 2.89 -7.62
N GLU A 66 3.19 2.98 -8.92
CA GLU A 66 2.15 2.72 -9.90
C GLU A 66 1.51 1.36 -9.68
N LYS A 67 2.33 0.35 -9.53
CA LYS A 67 1.82 -1.00 -9.35
C LYS A 67 1.32 -1.24 -7.94
N ALA A 68 2.00 -0.69 -6.95
CA ALA A 68 1.60 -0.84 -5.56
C ALA A 68 0.22 -0.25 -5.32
N ALA A 69 -0.08 0.89 -5.94
CA ALA A 69 -1.39 1.52 -5.79
C ALA A 69 -2.48 0.64 -6.39
N GLU A 70 -2.21 -0.01 -7.52
CA GLU A 70 -3.16 -0.94 -8.12
C GLU A 70 -3.41 -2.14 -7.22
N VAL A 71 -2.34 -2.69 -6.63
CA VAL A 71 -2.46 -3.82 -5.74
C VAL A 71 -3.26 -3.45 -4.50
N ASP A 72 -2.97 -2.27 -3.93
CA ASP A 72 -3.67 -1.80 -2.74
C ASP A 72 -5.16 -1.62 -3.02
N SER A 73 -5.48 -1.04 -4.16
CA SER A 73 -6.86 -0.83 -4.56
C SER A 73 -7.60 -2.15 -4.77
N SER A 74 -6.96 -3.09 -5.45
CA SER A 74 -7.55 -4.41 -5.68
C SER A 74 -7.74 -5.18 -4.38
N PHE A 75 -6.79 -5.02 -3.46
CA PHE A 75 -6.89 -5.69 -2.17
C PHE A 75 -8.06 -5.14 -1.36
N ARG A 76 -8.29 -3.83 -1.43
CA ARG A 76 -9.45 -3.22 -0.78
C ARG A 76 -10.75 -3.77 -1.33
N GLU A 77 -10.79 -3.98 -2.62
CA GLU A 77 -11.97 -4.57 -3.23
C GLU A 77 -12.21 -5.98 -2.72
N LEU A 78 -11.14 -6.74 -2.53
CA LEU A 78 -11.25 -8.07 -1.93
C LEU A 78 -11.81 -7.99 -0.52
N GLU A 79 -11.34 -7.03 0.25
CA GLU A 79 -11.82 -6.85 1.61
C GLU A 79 -13.30 -6.51 1.63
N LEU A 80 -13.74 -5.68 0.69
CA LEU A 80 -15.15 -5.33 0.59
C LEU A 80 -16.01 -6.53 0.23
N ILE A 81 -15.52 -7.40 -0.65
CA ILE A 81 -16.24 -8.63 -0.99
C ILE A 81 -16.39 -9.50 0.25
N SER A 82 -15.32 -9.62 1.03
CA SER A 82 -15.34 -10.42 2.24
C SER A 82 -16.38 -9.92 3.23
N GLU A 83 -16.45 -8.61 3.41
CA GLU A 83 -17.44 -8.01 4.29
C GLU A 83 -18.85 -8.20 3.76
N SER A 84 -19.03 -8.05 2.46
CA SER A 84 -20.35 -8.21 1.84
C SER A 84 -20.82 -9.66 1.93
N CYS A 85 -19.90 -10.59 1.82
CA CYS A 85 -20.22 -12.00 1.86
C CYS A 85 -20.82 -12.42 3.20
N ASP A 86 -20.36 -11.80 4.28
CA ASP A 86 -20.87 -12.08 5.61
C ASP A 86 -22.30 -11.60 5.79
N GLU A 87 -22.69 -10.58 5.04
CA GLU A 87 -23.99 -9.95 5.21
C GLU A 87 -24.96 -10.22 4.06
N LYS A 88 -24.50 -10.03 2.82
CA LYS A 88 -25.39 -10.11 1.66
C LYS A 88 -24.70 -10.77 0.49
N PRO A 89 -24.95 -12.05 0.28
CA PRO A 89 -24.35 -12.79 -0.83
C PRO A 89 -24.67 -12.20 -2.20
N VAL A 90 -25.75 -11.46 -2.30
CA VAL A 90 -26.17 -10.82 -3.55
C VAL A 90 -25.11 -9.83 -4.04
N LYS A 91 -24.52 -9.11 -3.13
CA LYS A 91 -23.48 -8.14 -3.50
C LYS A 91 -22.27 -8.84 -4.10
N LEU A 92 -21.97 -9.99 -3.59
CA LEU A 92 -20.86 -10.78 -4.11
C LEU A 92 -21.08 -11.11 -5.58
N ARG A 93 -22.31 -11.42 -5.93
CA ARG A 93 -22.62 -11.75 -7.30
C ARG A 93 -22.39 -10.58 -8.23
N LEU A 94 -22.71 -9.36 -7.79
CA LEU A 94 -22.49 -8.17 -8.58
C LEU A 94 -21.00 -7.96 -8.85
N PHE A 95 -20.19 -8.18 -7.84
CA PHE A 95 -18.74 -8.04 -8.01
C PHE A 95 -18.19 -9.05 -9.00
N LEU A 96 -18.72 -10.26 -8.97
CA LEU A 96 -18.23 -11.30 -9.83
C LEU A 96 -18.62 -11.09 -11.29
N VAL A 97 -19.78 -10.49 -11.51
CA VAL A 97 -20.26 -10.28 -12.87
C VAL A 97 -19.63 -9.07 -13.52
N ALA A 98 -19.54 -7.97 -12.79
CA ALA A 98 -19.06 -6.73 -13.35
C ALA A 98 -17.66 -6.79 -13.94
N PRO A 99 -16.68 -7.35 -13.22
CA PRO A 99 -15.31 -7.35 -13.74
C PRO A 99 -15.02 -8.41 -14.76
N ALA A 100 -15.94 -9.30 -15.00
CA ALA A 100 -15.69 -10.40 -15.91
C ALA A 100 -15.40 -9.93 -17.32
N PHE A 101 -15.71 -8.75 -17.59
CA PHE A 101 -15.55 -8.21 -18.94
C PHE A 101 -15.35 -6.74 -18.98
#